data_939792033b3c463f8de600a5e7fba7b0
#
_entry.id   939792033b3c463f8de600a5e7fba7b0
#
_cell.length_a   1.000
_cell.length_b   1.000
_cell.length_c   1.000
_cell.angle_alpha   90.00
_cell.angle_beta   90.00
_cell.angle_gamma   90.00
#
_symmetry.space_group_name_H-M   'P 1'
#
loop_
_entity.id
_entity.type
_entity.pdbx_description
1 polymer ?
#
loop_
_entity_poly.entity_id
_entity_poly.type
_entity_poly.pdbx_seq_one_letter_code
_entity_poly.pdbx_strand_id
1 'polypeptide(L)'
;VKKSIITSIILIVLLASGYYFWNKPTAKNETQTKDNPISDSTKNHENEVDTAFLKSVFELDDSYDYNSDSLLTQGEDNTAGVSQDAFAGQSRINIALIGLDGRMGATTGHADANHILSIMPDIGKIQIISIPRDTYVDCGYDDTTHLNKLTVYYMAAGRQSYLKKLAEIAKLQSIPYYIEFGFSQAMGVMSLFGYKSSETLQVLRSRKSFAIGDYQRVYNQAQFVKQLMVRHYNTLTGTFQPVFINGILALVRTNMKYSEISNIFSKLEQNKFTASPENISIKIRPSLKANYKVFDFSNPEMIAQMKQQLGLDRIAKRDTTAFTPTNFTKYLEKKLTKIIITAAKDTLKNPQLAINKLKPTYEQKIWLQFDNDSLRNLYSKKMSDLLQRAYLRRKDTLSANRVKAAYIAEQDLFIKSKVR
;
A
#
# COMPACT_ATOMS: atom_id res chain seq x y z
N VAL A 1 40.09 18.18 -7.79
CA VAL A 1 39.77 17.36 -6.61
C VAL A 1 38.31 16.93 -6.62
N LYS A 2 37.32 17.77 -7.00
CA LYS A 2 35.90 17.39 -7.04
C LYS A 2 35.52 16.35 -8.12
N LYS A 3 36.22 16.31 -9.26
CA LYS A 3 35.97 15.33 -10.34
C LYS A 3 36.45 13.91 -9.98
N SER A 4 37.54 13.78 -9.17
CA SER A 4 38.08 12.47 -8.78
C SER A 4 37.21 11.73 -7.76
N ILE A 5 36.51 12.45 -6.90
CA ILE A 5 35.60 11.84 -5.89
C ILE A 5 34.35 11.29 -6.53
N ILE A 6 33.81 11.98 -7.55
CA ILE A 6 32.62 11.53 -8.28
C ILE A 6 32.93 10.26 -9.09
N THR A 7 34.12 10.17 -9.69
CA THR A 7 34.54 8.98 -10.46
C THR A 7 34.74 7.77 -9.55
N SER A 8 35.26 7.97 -8.33
CA SER A 8 35.45 6.88 -7.35
C SER A 8 34.12 6.35 -6.81
N ILE A 9 33.12 7.22 -6.60
CA ILE A 9 31.79 6.81 -6.15
C ILE A 9 31.07 6.04 -7.26
N ILE A 10 31.19 6.45 -8.52
CA ILE A 10 30.64 5.74 -9.69
C ILE A 10 31.30 4.37 -9.86
N LEU A 11 32.60 4.26 -9.63
CA LEU A 11 33.31 2.99 -9.74
C LEU A 11 32.90 1.99 -8.63
N ILE A 12 32.65 2.45 -7.41
CA ILE A 12 32.17 1.61 -6.30
C ILE A 12 30.75 1.11 -6.57
N VAL A 13 29.89 1.94 -7.14
CA VAL A 13 28.51 1.54 -7.52
C VAL A 13 28.53 0.55 -8.70
N LEU A 14 29.45 0.70 -9.67
CA LEU A 14 29.61 -0.23 -10.78
C LEU A 14 30.20 -1.58 -10.35
N LEU A 15 31.12 -1.60 -9.38
CA LEU A 15 31.70 -2.84 -8.83
C LEU A 15 30.67 -3.61 -7.98
N ALA A 16 29.84 -2.90 -7.22
CA ALA A 16 28.76 -3.52 -6.45
C ALA A 16 27.66 -4.10 -7.37
N SER A 17 27.34 -3.46 -8.50
CA SER A 17 26.39 -3.97 -9.47
C SER A 17 26.95 -5.13 -10.28
N GLY A 18 28.24 -5.13 -10.64
CA GLY A 18 28.91 -6.23 -11.34
C GLY A 18 28.98 -7.52 -10.53
N TYR A 19 29.23 -7.42 -9.22
CA TYR A 19 29.23 -8.57 -8.30
C TYR A 19 27.84 -9.20 -8.16
N TYR A 20 26.77 -8.41 -8.29
CA TYR A 20 25.38 -8.87 -8.21
C TYR A 20 24.94 -9.65 -9.46
N PHE A 21 25.50 -9.33 -10.63
CA PHE A 21 25.17 -10.02 -11.91
C PHE A 21 25.90 -11.35 -12.10
N TRP A 22 27.08 -11.54 -11.48
CA TRP A 22 27.89 -12.76 -11.66
C TRP A 22 27.36 -13.97 -10.86
N ASN A 23 26.61 -13.76 -9.78
CA ASN A 23 26.11 -14.83 -8.89
C ASN A 23 24.62 -15.13 -9.04
N LYS A 24 24.10 -15.28 -10.27
CA LYS A 24 22.73 -15.78 -10.50
C LYS A 24 22.71 -17.32 -10.44
N PRO A 25 22.00 -17.96 -9.46
CA PRO A 25 21.61 -19.35 -9.60
C PRO A 25 20.36 -19.44 -10.48
N THR A 26 20.39 -20.36 -11.43
CA THR A 26 19.27 -20.80 -12.28
C THR A 26 18.11 -21.31 -11.45
N ALA A 27 16.90 -20.90 -11.79
CA ALA A 27 15.66 -21.30 -11.13
C ALA A 27 15.44 -22.81 -11.26
N LYS A 28 15.28 -23.50 -10.13
CA LYS A 28 14.65 -24.82 -10.05
C LYS A 28 13.25 -24.67 -9.48
N ASN A 29 12.33 -25.44 -10.08
CA ASN A 29 10.90 -25.50 -9.81
C ASN A 29 10.57 -25.61 -8.31
N GLU A 30 9.75 -24.71 -7.81
CA GLU A 30 9.14 -24.80 -6.49
C GLU A 30 7.93 -25.72 -6.53
N THR A 31 8.00 -26.80 -5.80
CA THR A 31 6.91 -27.72 -5.53
C THR A 31 5.90 -27.05 -4.59
N GLN A 32 4.63 -27.06 -4.96
CA GLN A 32 3.52 -26.57 -4.15
C GLN A 32 3.37 -27.41 -2.89
N THR A 33 3.60 -26.86 -1.71
CA THR A 33 3.14 -27.41 -0.46
C THR A 33 1.70 -26.95 -0.19
N LYS A 34 0.81 -27.92 -0.07
CA LYS A 34 -0.58 -27.70 0.39
C LYS A 34 -0.54 -27.29 1.86
N ASP A 35 -0.94 -26.09 2.19
CA ASP A 35 -1.20 -25.66 3.56
C ASP A 35 -2.60 -26.14 3.98
N ASN A 36 -2.64 -27.02 4.96
CA ASN A 36 -3.86 -27.41 5.67
C ASN A 36 -4.27 -26.27 6.63
N PRO A 37 -5.57 -26.00 6.79
CA PRO A 37 -6.04 -24.99 7.74
C PRO A 37 -5.88 -25.53 9.17
N ILE A 38 -5.06 -24.87 9.96
CA ILE A 38 -4.95 -25.10 11.40
C ILE A 38 -6.13 -24.41 12.08
N SER A 39 -6.97 -25.23 12.74
CA SER A 39 -8.06 -24.76 13.60
C SER A 39 -7.50 -23.98 14.79
N ASP A 40 -7.92 -22.74 14.92
CA ASP A 40 -7.54 -21.85 16.01
C ASP A 40 -8.51 -22.02 17.19
N SER A 41 -8.07 -22.74 18.20
CA SER A 41 -8.76 -22.84 19.49
C SER A 41 -7.86 -22.40 20.62
N THR A 42 -7.68 -21.08 20.74
CA THR A 42 -7.25 -20.47 22.00
C THR A 42 -7.86 -19.07 22.11
N LYS A 43 -9.05 -18.99 22.72
CA LYS A 43 -9.64 -17.73 23.16
C LYS A 43 -8.86 -17.22 24.38
N ASN A 44 -8.14 -16.14 24.22
CA ASN A 44 -7.58 -15.36 25.32
C ASN A 44 -8.22 -13.97 25.35
N HIS A 45 -8.69 -13.56 26.51
CA HIS A 45 -9.34 -12.26 26.82
C HIS A 45 -8.54 -10.99 26.43
N GLU A 46 -7.29 -11.10 25.98
CA GLU A 46 -6.50 -9.98 25.46
C GLU A 46 -6.92 -9.52 24.04
N ASN A 47 -7.77 -10.30 23.36
CA ASN A 47 -8.20 -10.00 21.98
C ASN A 47 -9.38 -9.00 21.90
N GLU A 48 -10.17 -8.81 22.94
CA GLU A 48 -11.35 -7.93 22.90
C GLU A 48 -10.97 -6.44 22.83
N VAL A 49 -9.93 -6.03 23.53
CA VAL A 49 -9.46 -4.62 23.49
C VAL A 49 -8.87 -4.27 22.12
N ASP A 50 -8.14 -5.19 21.50
CA ASP A 50 -7.58 -4.99 20.16
C ASP A 50 -8.68 -4.94 19.08
N THR A 51 -9.77 -5.66 19.27
CA THR A 51 -10.89 -5.68 18.33
C THR A 51 -11.74 -4.41 18.42
N ALA A 52 -12.02 -3.91 19.63
CA ALA A 52 -12.74 -2.66 19.84
C ALA A 52 -11.94 -1.45 19.33
N PHE A 53 -10.62 -1.44 19.54
CA PHE A 53 -9.74 -0.41 19.02
C PHE A 53 -9.67 -0.41 17.50
N LEU A 54 -9.46 -1.57 16.89
CA LEU A 54 -9.46 -1.68 15.43
C LEU A 54 -10.83 -1.37 14.84
N LYS A 55 -11.93 -1.72 15.51
CA LYS A 55 -13.28 -1.29 15.13
C LYS A 55 -13.44 0.22 15.17
N SER A 56 -12.97 0.90 16.22
CA SER A 56 -13.11 2.36 16.34
C SER A 56 -12.24 3.13 15.32
N VAL A 57 -11.09 2.58 14.93
CA VAL A 57 -10.18 3.21 13.96
C VAL A 57 -10.45 2.72 12.53
N PHE A 58 -10.94 1.48 12.36
CA PHE A 58 -11.01 0.81 11.07
C PHE A 58 -12.43 0.39 10.61
N GLU A 59 -13.36 0.18 11.53
CA GLU A 59 -14.78 -0.07 11.22
C GLU A 59 -15.60 1.17 11.59
N LEU A 60 -15.76 2.06 10.64
CA LEU A 60 -16.80 3.06 10.73
C LEU A 60 -18.12 2.33 10.52
N ASP A 61 -18.95 2.26 11.58
CA ASP A 61 -20.27 1.64 11.62
C ASP A 61 -21.15 2.00 10.41
N ASP A 62 -21.78 1.01 9.80
CA ASP A 62 -22.58 1.14 8.57
C ASP A 62 -23.95 1.84 8.79
N SER A 63 -24.26 2.32 10.00
CA SER A 63 -25.60 2.79 10.40
C SER A 63 -25.77 4.31 10.39
N TYR A 64 -25.40 5.06 9.36
CA TYR A 64 -25.62 6.52 9.33
C TYR A 64 -26.38 7.04 8.11
N ASP A 65 -27.28 8.00 8.42
CA ASP A 65 -28.27 8.65 7.56
C ASP A 65 -27.63 9.47 6.41
N TYR A 66 -28.21 9.31 5.22
CA TYR A 66 -27.70 9.77 3.92
C TYR A 66 -27.92 11.27 3.61
N ASN A 67 -28.40 12.09 4.55
CA ASN A 67 -28.94 13.42 4.24
C ASN A 67 -28.02 14.63 4.44
N SER A 68 -26.71 14.47 4.66
CA SER A 68 -25.81 15.64 4.90
C SER A 68 -24.95 16.06 3.71
N ASP A 69 -25.38 15.80 2.49
CA ASP A 69 -24.57 15.88 1.27
C ASP A 69 -24.35 17.30 0.69
N SER A 70 -24.87 18.34 1.34
CA SER A 70 -24.99 19.66 0.69
C SER A 70 -23.76 20.56 0.74
N LEU A 71 -22.65 20.14 1.37
CA LEU A 71 -21.58 21.10 1.71
C LEU A 71 -20.19 20.83 1.09
N LEU A 72 -19.97 19.73 0.38
CA LEU A 72 -18.65 19.40 -0.20
C LEU A 72 -18.68 19.56 -1.73
N THR A 73 -18.84 20.76 -2.21
CA THR A 73 -18.85 21.06 -3.64
C THR A 73 -17.53 21.68 -4.10
N GLN A 74 -16.58 20.85 -4.50
CA GLN A 74 -15.48 21.32 -5.34
C GLN A 74 -15.43 20.46 -6.61
N GLY A 75 -16.19 20.86 -7.61
CA GLY A 75 -16.19 20.20 -8.91
C GLY A 75 -16.86 18.82 -8.91
N GLU A 76 -17.43 18.48 -10.03
CA GLU A 76 -18.03 17.17 -10.28
C GLU A 76 -17.39 16.58 -11.53
N ASP A 77 -17.00 15.30 -11.46
CA ASP A 77 -16.51 14.56 -12.62
C ASP A 77 -17.51 13.45 -12.97
N ASN A 78 -18.31 13.68 -13.98
CA ASN A 78 -19.31 12.74 -14.48
C ASN A 78 -18.75 11.68 -15.42
N THR A 79 -17.45 11.76 -15.78
CA THR A 79 -16.86 10.91 -16.80
C THR A 79 -16.35 9.57 -16.24
N ALA A 80 -16.03 9.53 -14.94
CA ALA A 80 -15.36 8.38 -14.32
C ALA A 80 -16.16 7.06 -14.40
N GLY A 81 -17.49 7.12 -14.39
CA GLY A 81 -18.35 5.94 -14.36
C GLY A 81 -18.87 5.45 -15.70
N VAL A 82 -18.92 6.30 -16.72
CA VAL A 82 -19.74 6.06 -17.93
C VAL A 82 -18.93 5.89 -19.21
N SER A 83 -17.71 6.38 -19.29
CA SER A 83 -16.98 6.41 -20.56
C SER A 83 -16.76 5.01 -21.15
N GLN A 84 -17.02 4.87 -22.47
CA GLN A 84 -16.45 3.78 -23.24
C GLN A 84 -14.94 3.78 -23.07
N ASP A 85 -14.28 2.63 -23.30
CA ASP A 85 -12.82 2.60 -23.23
C ASP A 85 -12.21 3.38 -24.40
N ALA A 86 -11.94 4.67 -24.16
CA ALA A 86 -11.31 5.55 -25.14
C ALA A 86 -9.95 5.02 -25.65
N PHE A 87 -9.38 4.02 -25.00
CA PHE A 87 -8.09 3.42 -25.31
C PHE A 87 -8.21 1.94 -25.72
N ALA A 88 -9.38 1.53 -26.21
CA ALA A 88 -9.55 0.19 -26.76
C ALA A 88 -8.55 -0.07 -27.89
N GLY A 89 -7.89 -1.24 -27.87
CA GLY A 89 -6.89 -1.62 -28.89
C GLY A 89 -5.48 -1.07 -28.65
N GLN A 90 -5.26 -0.18 -27.66
CA GLN A 90 -3.92 0.30 -27.32
C GLN A 90 -3.13 -0.73 -26.52
N SER A 91 -1.83 -0.83 -26.78
CA SER A 91 -0.89 -1.62 -25.97
C SER A 91 -0.84 -1.07 -24.56
N ARG A 92 -0.95 -1.94 -23.54
CA ARG A 92 -1.06 -1.56 -22.13
C ARG A 92 -0.13 -2.35 -21.24
N ILE A 93 0.45 -1.65 -20.27
CA ILE A 93 1.12 -2.25 -19.11
C ILE A 93 0.21 -2.06 -17.92
N ASN A 94 -0.36 -3.16 -17.40
CA ASN A 94 -1.32 -3.12 -16.29
C ASN A 94 -0.64 -3.52 -14.99
N ILE A 95 -0.78 -2.67 -13.96
CA ILE A 95 -0.23 -2.85 -12.61
C ILE A 95 -1.37 -2.74 -11.61
N ALA A 96 -1.69 -3.83 -10.90
CA ALA A 96 -2.68 -3.77 -9.82
C ALA A 96 -2.09 -3.08 -8.58
N LEU A 97 -2.78 -2.08 -8.05
CA LEU A 97 -2.53 -1.49 -6.74
C LEU A 97 -3.57 -2.04 -5.77
N ILE A 98 -3.14 -2.87 -4.82
CA ILE A 98 -4.02 -3.60 -3.90
C ILE A 98 -3.73 -3.14 -2.47
N GLY A 99 -4.69 -2.42 -1.89
CA GLY A 99 -4.64 -2.03 -0.48
C GLY A 99 -5.27 -3.11 0.40
N LEU A 100 -4.47 -3.69 1.30
CA LEU A 100 -4.88 -4.78 2.18
C LEU A 100 -5.22 -4.25 3.58
N ASP A 101 -6.38 -4.63 4.10
CA ASP A 101 -6.78 -4.39 5.49
C ASP A 101 -6.47 -5.62 6.33
N GLY A 102 -5.23 -5.69 6.81
CA GLY A 102 -4.75 -6.75 7.68
C GLY A 102 -4.52 -6.25 9.12
N ARG A 103 -4.95 -7.02 10.11
CA ARG A 103 -4.59 -6.76 11.53
C ARG A 103 -3.08 -6.83 11.70
N MET A 104 -2.56 -6.11 12.72
CA MET A 104 -1.14 -6.14 13.05
C MET A 104 -0.65 -7.58 13.28
N GLY A 105 0.35 -8.00 12.52
CA GLY A 105 0.90 -9.34 12.58
C GLY A 105 0.09 -10.41 11.84
N ALA A 106 -1.04 -10.06 11.21
CA ALA A 106 -1.76 -10.99 10.35
C ALA A 106 -1.02 -11.20 9.02
N THR A 107 -1.09 -12.40 8.48
CA THR A 107 -0.50 -12.74 7.18
C THR A 107 -1.46 -12.51 6.01
N THR A 108 -2.75 -12.35 6.30
CA THR A 108 -3.83 -12.16 5.35
C THR A 108 -4.67 -10.95 5.71
N GLY A 109 -5.40 -10.41 4.76
CA GLY A 109 -6.31 -9.28 4.93
C GLY A 109 -7.27 -9.17 3.76
N HIS A 110 -8.35 -8.40 3.94
CA HIS A 110 -9.29 -8.07 2.89
C HIS A 110 -8.67 -7.06 1.91
N ALA A 111 -8.98 -7.17 0.62
CA ALA A 111 -8.56 -6.21 -0.39
C ALA A 111 -9.55 -5.02 -0.42
N ASP A 112 -9.20 -3.95 0.30
CA ASP A 112 -10.08 -2.81 0.53
C ASP A 112 -9.90 -1.67 -0.48
N ALA A 113 -8.76 -1.61 -1.16
CA ALA A 113 -8.50 -0.67 -2.26
C ALA A 113 -8.02 -1.45 -3.48
N ASN A 114 -8.70 -1.26 -4.62
CA ASN A 114 -8.51 -2.05 -5.82
C ASN A 114 -8.42 -1.12 -7.02
N HIS A 115 -7.19 -0.79 -7.42
CA HIS A 115 -6.94 0.06 -8.56
C HIS A 115 -5.99 -0.64 -9.53
N ILE A 116 -6.13 -0.34 -10.82
CA ILE A 116 -5.24 -0.82 -11.87
C ILE A 116 -4.68 0.41 -12.57
N LEU A 117 -3.37 0.58 -12.54
CA LEU A 117 -2.68 1.54 -13.39
C LEU A 117 -2.50 0.89 -14.76
N SER A 118 -3.30 1.32 -15.72
CA SER A 118 -3.21 0.90 -17.11
C SER A 118 -2.40 1.96 -17.88
N ILE A 119 -1.14 1.68 -18.12
CA ILE A 119 -0.17 2.61 -18.72
C ILE A 119 -0.08 2.30 -20.20
N MET A 120 -0.27 3.29 -21.03
CA MET A 120 -0.16 3.22 -22.49
C MET A 120 1.02 4.07 -22.96
N PRO A 121 2.25 3.51 -22.93
CA PRO A 121 3.46 4.29 -23.17
C PRO A 121 3.48 4.91 -24.56
N ASP A 122 2.99 4.17 -25.56
CA ASP A 122 3.07 4.57 -26.98
C ASP A 122 2.29 5.85 -27.30
N ILE A 123 1.28 6.17 -26.50
CA ILE A 123 0.46 7.39 -26.65
C ILE A 123 0.61 8.35 -25.45
N GLY A 124 1.50 8.08 -24.52
CA GLY A 124 1.74 8.91 -23.34
C GLY A 124 0.47 9.12 -22.48
N LYS A 125 -0.29 8.07 -22.21
CA LYS A 125 -1.51 8.14 -21.38
C LYS A 125 -1.49 7.10 -20.26
N ILE A 126 -2.15 7.45 -19.15
CA ILE A 126 -2.38 6.55 -18.02
C ILE A 126 -3.87 6.56 -17.70
N GLN A 127 -4.42 5.38 -17.48
CA GLN A 127 -5.78 5.21 -16.98
C GLN A 127 -5.76 4.50 -15.64
N ILE A 128 -6.36 5.10 -14.62
CA ILE A 128 -6.57 4.48 -13.31
C ILE A 128 -7.94 3.81 -13.35
N ILE A 129 -7.97 2.49 -13.44
CA ILE A 129 -9.21 1.71 -13.40
C ILE A 129 -9.42 1.27 -11.97
N SER A 130 -10.54 1.65 -11.37
CA SER A 130 -10.83 1.43 -9.96
C SER A 130 -12.07 0.57 -9.79
N ILE A 131 -12.01 -0.37 -8.84
CA ILE A 131 -13.06 -1.36 -8.62
C ILE A 131 -13.53 -1.27 -7.16
N PRO A 132 -14.83 -0.97 -6.91
CA PRO A 132 -15.38 -0.96 -5.57
C PRO A 132 -15.19 -2.32 -4.88
N ARG A 133 -14.81 -2.31 -3.60
CA ARG A 133 -14.50 -3.54 -2.85
C ARG A 133 -15.73 -4.44 -2.67
N ASP A 134 -16.93 -3.83 -2.64
CA ASP A 134 -18.20 -4.51 -2.47
C ASP A 134 -18.78 -5.03 -3.80
N THR A 135 -18.03 -4.93 -4.92
CA THR A 135 -18.39 -5.54 -6.20
C THR A 135 -18.63 -7.03 -6.00
N TYR A 136 -19.80 -7.51 -6.48
CA TYR A 136 -20.16 -8.93 -6.37
C TYR A 136 -19.13 -9.81 -7.07
N VAL A 137 -18.66 -10.81 -6.36
CA VAL A 137 -17.82 -11.90 -6.85
C VAL A 137 -18.19 -13.13 -6.06
N ASP A 138 -18.53 -14.20 -6.76
CA ASP A 138 -18.78 -15.49 -6.12
C ASP A 138 -17.52 -15.99 -5.43
N CYS A 139 -17.58 -16.12 -4.11
CA CYS A 139 -16.54 -16.64 -3.23
C CYS A 139 -16.85 -18.05 -2.71
N GLY A 140 -17.93 -18.66 -3.20
CA GLY A 140 -18.42 -19.97 -2.75
C GLY A 140 -19.22 -19.93 -1.45
N TYR A 141 -19.71 -18.76 -1.04
CA TYR A 141 -20.60 -18.59 0.11
C TYR A 141 -22.06 -18.48 -0.34
N ASP A 142 -22.99 -18.80 0.59
CA ASP A 142 -24.39 -18.48 0.40
C ASP A 142 -24.58 -16.95 0.29
N ASP A 143 -25.39 -16.47 -0.66
CA ASP A 143 -25.59 -15.04 -0.92
C ASP A 143 -26.21 -14.30 0.28
N THR A 144 -26.95 -15.00 1.14
CA THR A 144 -27.51 -14.41 2.38
C THR A 144 -26.45 -13.99 3.37
N THR A 145 -25.21 -14.48 3.24
CA THR A 145 -24.07 -14.11 4.11
C THR A 145 -23.49 -12.74 3.75
N HIS A 146 -23.79 -12.20 2.57
CA HIS A 146 -23.17 -11.00 2.00
C HIS A 146 -21.63 -11.08 1.88
N LEU A 147 -21.05 -12.29 1.84
CA LEU A 147 -19.61 -12.53 1.72
C LEU A 147 -19.13 -12.67 0.26
N ASN A 148 -20.03 -12.79 -0.70
CA ASN A 148 -19.71 -12.86 -2.13
C ASN A 148 -19.32 -11.47 -2.67
N LYS A 149 -18.11 -11.00 -2.28
CA LYS A 149 -17.58 -9.67 -2.59
C LYS A 149 -16.12 -9.74 -2.99
N LEU A 150 -15.71 -8.83 -3.85
CA LEU A 150 -14.33 -8.72 -4.31
C LEU A 150 -13.32 -8.63 -3.13
N THR A 151 -13.65 -7.88 -2.07
CA THR A 151 -12.78 -7.74 -0.90
C THR A 151 -12.50 -9.07 -0.21
N VAL A 152 -13.48 -9.99 -0.16
CA VAL A 152 -13.37 -11.33 0.44
C VAL A 152 -12.64 -12.28 -0.50
N TYR A 153 -12.84 -12.13 -1.81
CA TYR A 153 -12.28 -13.03 -2.84
C TYR A 153 -10.75 -13.12 -2.81
N TYR A 154 -10.07 -12.05 -2.40
CA TYR A 154 -8.61 -12.07 -2.24
C TYR A 154 -8.15 -13.15 -1.23
N MET A 155 -8.85 -13.25 -0.09
CA MET A 155 -8.55 -14.25 0.93
C MET A 155 -9.01 -15.66 0.53
N ALA A 156 -10.18 -15.76 -0.11
CA ALA A 156 -10.78 -17.03 -0.48
C ALA A 156 -10.02 -17.72 -1.63
N ALA A 157 -9.61 -16.96 -2.66
CA ALA A 157 -9.06 -17.52 -3.90
C ALA A 157 -7.56 -17.26 -4.11
N GLY A 158 -6.95 -16.41 -3.27
CA GLY A 158 -5.54 -16.03 -3.36
C GLY A 158 -5.24 -15.04 -4.49
N ARG A 159 -4.02 -14.49 -4.45
CA ARG A 159 -3.59 -13.40 -5.34
C ARG A 159 -3.75 -13.71 -6.83
N GLN A 160 -3.35 -14.90 -7.28
CA GLN A 160 -3.36 -15.21 -8.72
C GLN A 160 -4.77 -15.19 -9.30
N SER A 161 -5.72 -15.84 -8.61
CA SER A 161 -7.13 -15.84 -8.98
C SER A 161 -7.72 -14.43 -8.87
N TYR A 162 -7.30 -13.68 -7.86
CA TYR A 162 -7.73 -12.31 -7.64
C TYR A 162 -7.31 -11.38 -8.79
N LEU A 163 -6.06 -11.45 -9.28
CA LEU A 163 -5.60 -10.67 -10.43
C LEU A 163 -6.35 -11.01 -11.71
N LYS A 164 -6.70 -12.28 -11.92
CA LYS A 164 -7.56 -12.71 -13.03
C LYS A 164 -8.95 -12.09 -12.91
N LYS A 165 -9.55 -12.11 -11.71
CA LYS A 165 -10.88 -11.52 -11.47
C LYS A 165 -10.87 -10.00 -11.63
N LEU A 166 -9.84 -9.32 -11.18
CA LEU A 166 -9.66 -7.87 -11.44
C LEU A 166 -9.60 -7.57 -12.95
N ALA A 167 -8.85 -8.39 -13.72
CA ALA A 167 -8.75 -8.21 -15.17
C ALA A 167 -10.11 -8.41 -15.86
N GLU A 168 -10.87 -9.43 -15.45
CA GLU A 168 -12.23 -9.70 -15.94
C GLU A 168 -13.17 -8.51 -15.71
N ILE A 169 -13.26 -8.00 -14.46
CA ILE A 169 -14.12 -6.87 -14.10
C ILE A 169 -13.68 -5.60 -14.84
N ALA A 170 -12.38 -5.37 -14.94
CA ALA A 170 -11.80 -4.21 -15.63
C ALA A 170 -11.89 -4.30 -17.16
N LYS A 171 -12.28 -5.48 -17.73
CA LYS A 171 -12.26 -5.78 -19.15
C LYS A 171 -10.88 -5.63 -19.78
N LEU A 172 -9.86 -6.14 -19.08
CA LEU A 172 -8.47 -6.18 -19.50
C LEU A 172 -8.07 -7.63 -19.84
N GLN A 173 -7.13 -7.80 -20.75
CA GLN A 173 -6.62 -9.12 -21.11
C GLN A 173 -5.88 -9.78 -19.95
N SER A 174 -5.02 -9.02 -19.24
CA SER A 174 -4.25 -9.52 -18.09
C SER A 174 -3.71 -8.38 -17.24
N ILE A 175 -3.33 -8.73 -15.99
CA ILE A 175 -2.62 -7.84 -15.06
C ILE A 175 -1.36 -8.57 -14.60
N PRO A 176 -0.21 -8.38 -15.30
CA PRO A 176 1.03 -9.11 -15.01
C PRO A 176 1.76 -8.61 -13.76
N TYR A 177 1.52 -7.35 -13.36
CA TYR A 177 2.20 -6.72 -12.25
C TYR A 177 1.25 -6.36 -11.13
N TYR A 178 1.76 -6.41 -9.90
CA TYR A 178 1.01 -5.97 -8.73
C TYR A 178 1.91 -5.21 -7.73
N ILE A 179 1.28 -4.33 -6.98
CA ILE A 179 1.82 -3.66 -5.80
C ILE A 179 0.79 -3.83 -4.68
N GLU A 180 1.14 -4.57 -3.64
CA GLU A 180 0.34 -4.77 -2.44
C GLU A 180 0.90 -3.95 -1.30
N PHE A 181 0.03 -3.25 -0.60
CA PHE A 181 0.40 -2.43 0.55
C PHE A 181 -0.68 -2.48 1.61
N GLY A 182 -0.28 -2.44 2.85
CA GLY A 182 -1.17 -2.28 4.00
C GLY A 182 -1.22 -0.83 4.46
N PHE A 183 -1.91 -0.63 5.59
CA PHE A 183 -2.11 0.66 6.21
C PHE A 183 -0.79 1.40 6.51
N SER A 184 0.16 0.72 7.15
CA SER A 184 1.45 1.32 7.54
C SER A 184 2.27 1.75 6.32
N GLN A 185 2.30 0.94 5.28
CA GLN A 185 3.03 1.24 4.05
C GLN A 185 2.41 2.43 3.32
N ALA A 186 1.07 2.51 3.27
CA ALA A 186 0.37 3.67 2.73
C ALA A 186 0.73 4.94 3.51
N MET A 187 0.72 4.90 4.85
CA MET A 187 1.15 6.03 5.69
C MET A 187 2.60 6.43 5.39
N GLY A 188 3.51 5.46 5.29
CA GLY A 188 4.91 5.73 4.97
C GLY A 188 5.08 6.44 3.62
N VAL A 189 4.41 5.95 2.58
CA VAL A 189 4.45 6.57 1.24
C VAL A 189 3.85 7.99 1.27
N MET A 190 2.70 8.18 1.92
CA MET A 190 2.08 9.51 2.06
C MET A 190 3.01 10.49 2.78
N SER A 191 3.65 10.07 3.86
CA SER A 191 4.60 10.87 4.63
C SER A 191 5.80 11.32 3.79
N LEU A 192 6.32 10.46 2.89
CA LEU A 192 7.42 10.81 1.98
C LEU A 192 7.08 11.96 1.05
N PHE A 193 5.82 12.12 0.70
CA PHE A 193 5.32 13.17 -0.18
C PHE A 193 4.68 14.35 0.57
N GLY A 194 4.90 14.43 1.90
CA GLY A 194 4.48 15.58 2.71
C GLY A 194 3.01 15.63 3.10
N TYR A 195 2.26 14.52 2.90
CA TYR A 195 0.87 14.45 3.34
C TYR A 195 0.77 14.18 4.84
N LYS A 196 -0.28 14.69 5.50
CA LYS A 196 -0.68 14.29 6.84
C LYS A 196 -1.26 12.87 6.80
N SER A 197 -0.37 11.87 6.80
CA SER A 197 -0.65 10.50 6.38
C SER A 197 -1.83 9.85 7.12
N SER A 198 -1.91 9.99 8.45
CA SER A 198 -3.01 9.43 9.25
C SER A 198 -4.35 10.05 8.88
N GLU A 199 -4.43 11.38 8.80
CA GLU A 199 -5.67 12.12 8.52
C GLU A 199 -6.15 11.87 7.10
N THR A 200 -5.25 11.98 6.11
CA THR A 200 -5.57 11.72 4.71
C THR A 200 -6.06 10.29 4.51
N LEU A 201 -5.41 9.31 5.15
CA LEU A 201 -5.80 7.91 5.00
C LEU A 201 -7.16 7.61 5.64
N GLN A 202 -7.50 8.24 6.77
CA GLN A 202 -8.84 8.14 7.38
C GLN A 202 -9.92 8.63 6.41
N VAL A 203 -9.71 9.79 5.77
CA VAL A 203 -10.63 10.33 4.77
C VAL A 203 -10.76 9.39 3.57
N LEU A 204 -9.65 8.89 3.02
CA LEU A 204 -9.64 7.98 1.87
C LEU A 204 -10.30 6.62 2.15
N ARG A 205 -10.42 6.23 3.41
CA ARG A 205 -11.10 4.98 3.83
C ARG A 205 -12.58 5.17 4.11
N SER A 206 -13.02 6.40 4.34
CA SER A 206 -14.41 6.67 4.71
C SER A 206 -15.37 6.43 3.55
N ARG A 207 -16.49 5.76 3.85
CA ARG A 207 -17.63 5.56 2.96
C ARG A 207 -18.84 6.41 3.36
N LYS A 208 -18.82 6.96 4.56
CA LYS A 208 -19.91 7.74 5.14
C LYS A 208 -20.03 9.09 4.46
N SER A 209 -21.22 9.63 4.53
CA SER A 209 -21.57 10.98 4.05
C SER A 209 -21.41 11.20 2.53
N PHE A 210 -21.35 10.15 1.76
CA PHE A 210 -21.40 10.23 0.30
C PHE A 210 -22.62 9.48 -0.23
N ALA A 211 -23.46 10.16 -1.01
CA ALA A 211 -24.71 9.59 -1.57
C ALA A 211 -24.49 8.30 -2.35
N ILE A 212 -23.33 8.16 -3.01
CA ILE A 212 -22.94 6.98 -3.81
C ILE A 212 -21.98 6.03 -3.07
N GLY A 213 -21.79 6.24 -1.76
CA GLY A 213 -21.09 5.32 -0.84
C GLY A 213 -19.71 4.87 -1.31
N ASP A 214 -19.55 3.56 -1.53
CA ASP A 214 -18.29 2.95 -1.92
C ASP A 214 -17.74 3.44 -3.27
N TYR A 215 -18.59 3.86 -4.18
CA TYR A 215 -18.18 4.43 -5.47
C TYR A 215 -17.44 5.76 -5.30
N GLN A 216 -17.93 6.66 -4.44
CA GLN A 216 -17.21 7.91 -4.15
C GLN A 216 -15.90 7.64 -3.42
N ARG A 217 -15.88 6.69 -2.49
CA ARG A 217 -14.64 6.31 -1.79
C ARG A 217 -13.58 5.83 -2.77
N VAL A 218 -13.90 4.91 -3.66
CA VAL A 218 -12.95 4.36 -4.62
C VAL A 218 -12.50 5.42 -5.63
N TYR A 219 -13.39 6.35 -5.97
CA TYR A 219 -13.05 7.51 -6.79
C TYR A 219 -12.08 8.47 -6.07
N ASN A 220 -12.31 8.75 -4.78
CA ASN A 220 -11.41 9.57 -3.96
C ASN A 220 -10.00 8.94 -3.89
N GLN A 221 -9.91 7.63 -3.73
CA GLN A 221 -8.64 6.92 -3.74
C GLN A 221 -7.94 7.05 -5.11
N ALA A 222 -8.67 6.90 -6.20
CA ALA A 222 -8.12 7.11 -7.55
C ALA A 222 -7.68 8.55 -7.79
N GLN A 223 -8.45 9.54 -7.33
CA GLN A 223 -8.08 10.95 -7.39
C GLN A 223 -6.81 11.24 -6.59
N PHE A 224 -6.68 10.66 -5.41
CA PHE A 224 -5.45 10.77 -4.61
C PHE A 224 -4.24 10.22 -5.37
N VAL A 225 -4.35 9.03 -5.98
CA VAL A 225 -3.27 8.44 -6.80
C VAL A 225 -2.95 9.33 -8.00
N LYS A 226 -3.97 9.86 -8.70
CA LYS A 226 -3.80 10.80 -9.81
C LYS A 226 -3.05 12.06 -9.36
N GLN A 227 -3.48 12.70 -8.28
CA GLN A 227 -2.84 13.90 -7.74
C GLN A 227 -1.40 13.64 -7.30
N LEU A 228 -1.14 12.50 -6.66
CA LEU A 228 0.21 12.10 -6.28
C LEU A 228 1.11 11.94 -7.51
N MET A 229 0.63 11.30 -8.57
CA MET A 229 1.37 11.17 -9.83
C MET A 229 1.64 12.52 -10.48
N VAL A 230 0.62 13.38 -10.61
CA VAL A 230 0.75 14.72 -11.22
C VAL A 230 1.79 15.57 -10.47
N ARG A 231 1.77 15.56 -9.15
CA ARG A 231 2.63 16.43 -8.34
C ARG A 231 4.05 15.92 -8.17
N HIS A 232 4.22 14.62 -8.14
CA HIS A 232 5.51 14.01 -7.76
C HIS A 232 6.17 13.21 -8.88
N TYR A 233 5.69 13.31 -10.13
CA TYR A 233 6.28 12.61 -11.26
C TYR A 233 7.77 12.94 -11.42
N ASN A 234 8.13 14.22 -11.39
CA ASN A 234 9.53 14.66 -11.51
C ASN A 234 10.43 14.14 -10.38
N THR A 235 9.85 13.84 -9.23
CA THR A 235 10.56 13.17 -8.12
C THR A 235 10.93 11.74 -8.47
N LEU A 236 10.00 11.06 -9.15
CA LEU A 236 10.13 9.66 -9.49
C LEU A 236 10.95 9.44 -10.78
N THR A 237 11.21 10.49 -11.54
CA THR A 237 11.98 10.46 -12.80
C THR A 237 13.29 11.24 -12.77
N GLY A 238 13.51 12.06 -11.74
CA GLY A 238 14.71 12.89 -11.58
C GLY A 238 15.96 12.14 -11.12
N THR A 239 17.02 12.87 -10.82
CA THR A 239 18.35 12.35 -10.44
C THR A 239 18.34 11.32 -9.30
N PHE A 240 17.35 11.40 -8.40
CA PHE A 240 17.20 10.49 -7.27
C PHE A 240 16.25 9.31 -7.55
N GLN A 241 15.80 9.14 -8.79
CA GLN A 241 14.89 8.07 -9.20
C GLN A 241 15.27 6.69 -8.63
N PRO A 242 16.54 6.20 -8.71
CA PRO A 242 16.88 4.89 -8.20
C PRO A 242 16.65 4.74 -6.70
N VAL A 243 16.93 5.79 -5.91
CA VAL A 243 16.72 5.78 -4.47
C VAL A 243 15.24 5.73 -4.14
N PHE A 244 14.42 6.55 -4.80
CA PHE A 244 12.98 6.58 -4.58
C PHE A 244 12.31 5.28 -5.00
N ILE A 245 12.60 4.75 -6.19
CA ILE A 245 11.98 3.50 -6.66
C ILE A 245 12.41 2.32 -5.78
N ASN A 246 13.69 2.13 -5.52
CA ASN A 246 14.16 1.02 -4.67
C ASN A 246 13.63 1.14 -3.24
N GLY A 247 13.55 2.36 -2.70
CA GLY A 247 12.98 2.61 -1.38
C GLY A 247 11.49 2.28 -1.31
N ILE A 248 10.69 2.71 -2.29
CA ILE A 248 9.26 2.37 -2.36
C ILE A 248 9.08 0.85 -2.54
N LEU A 249 9.88 0.21 -3.42
CA LEU A 249 9.85 -1.25 -3.59
C LEU A 249 10.20 -2.00 -2.28
N ALA A 250 11.06 -1.43 -1.44
CA ALA A 250 11.37 -2.00 -0.14
C ALA A 250 10.23 -1.86 0.90
N LEU A 251 9.30 -0.92 0.69
CA LEU A 251 8.15 -0.72 1.57
C LEU A 251 6.98 -1.65 1.24
N VAL A 252 6.78 -2.03 -0.03
CA VAL A 252 5.59 -2.73 -0.53
C VAL A 252 5.90 -4.18 -0.92
N ARG A 253 4.85 -4.99 -1.10
CA ARG A 253 5.00 -6.32 -1.72
C ARG A 253 4.67 -6.22 -3.20
N THR A 254 5.59 -6.64 -4.06
CA THR A 254 5.42 -6.57 -5.51
C THR A 254 6.24 -7.65 -6.22
N ASN A 255 5.84 -7.98 -7.44
CA ASN A 255 6.67 -8.76 -8.36
C ASN A 255 7.50 -7.88 -9.32
N MET A 256 7.36 -6.55 -9.24
CA MET A 256 8.13 -5.62 -10.07
C MET A 256 9.54 -5.42 -9.52
N LYS A 257 10.48 -5.25 -10.45
CA LYS A 257 11.87 -4.86 -10.17
C LYS A 257 12.10 -3.41 -10.60
N TYR A 258 13.17 -2.83 -10.09
CA TYR A 258 13.61 -1.49 -10.49
C TYR A 258 13.70 -1.34 -12.02
N SER A 259 14.29 -2.32 -12.72
CA SER A 259 14.48 -2.29 -14.18
C SER A 259 13.17 -2.20 -14.96
N GLU A 260 12.11 -2.86 -14.48
CA GLU A 260 10.79 -2.84 -15.13
C GLU A 260 10.14 -1.47 -14.96
N ILE A 261 10.20 -0.90 -13.75
CA ILE A 261 9.67 0.44 -13.47
C ILE A 261 10.45 1.50 -14.25
N SER A 262 11.78 1.44 -14.22
CA SER A 262 12.64 2.36 -14.98
C SER A 262 12.37 2.30 -16.48
N ASN A 263 12.16 1.10 -17.05
CA ASN A 263 11.80 0.94 -18.46
C ASN A 263 10.43 1.57 -18.78
N ILE A 264 9.46 1.47 -17.90
CA ILE A 264 8.15 2.13 -18.07
C ILE A 264 8.33 3.64 -18.11
N PHE A 265 9.08 4.21 -17.18
CA PHE A 265 9.35 5.65 -17.17
C PHE A 265 10.12 6.10 -18.42
N SER A 266 11.14 5.35 -18.85
CA SER A 266 11.89 5.67 -20.07
C SER A 266 11.01 5.67 -21.32
N LYS A 267 10.08 4.73 -21.45
CA LYS A 267 9.12 4.70 -22.55
C LYS A 267 8.16 5.88 -22.52
N LEU A 268 7.65 6.24 -21.34
CA LEU A 268 6.79 7.41 -21.17
C LEU A 268 7.54 8.69 -21.56
N GLU A 269 8.79 8.84 -21.13
CA GLU A 269 9.64 9.99 -21.47
C GLU A 269 9.93 10.08 -22.95
N GLN A 270 10.28 8.98 -23.61
CA GLN A 270 10.49 8.90 -25.07
C GLN A 270 9.24 9.39 -25.84
N ASN A 271 8.05 9.10 -25.35
CA ASN A 271 6.78 9.52 -25.94
C ASN A 271 6.27 10.86 -25.35
N LYS A 272 7.17 11.67 -24.76
CA LYS A 272 6.90 13.02 -24.27
C LYS A 272 5.74 13.09 -23.27
N PHE A 273 5.57 12.03 -22.46
CA PHE A 273 4.56 12.04 -21.40
C PHE A 273 4.80 13.20 -20.45
N THR A 274 3.76 13.96 -20.20
CA THR A 274 3.70 14.94 -19.11
C THR A 274 2.71 14.47 -18.07
N ALA A 275 3.09 14.52 -16.81
CA ALA A 275 2.21 14.17 -15.70
C ALA A 275 1.20 15.27 -15.43
N SER A 276 0.36 15.54 -16.42
CA SER A 276 -0.71 16.52 -16.36
C SER A 276 -2.07 15.85 -16.18
N PRO A 277 -3.08 16.55 -15.62
CA PRO A 277 -4.39 15.96 -15.34
C PRO A 277 -5.07 15.33 -16.58
N GLU A 278 -4.85 15.89 -17.76
CA GLU A 278 -5.43 15.42 -19.04
C GLU A 278 -4.79 14.14 -19.58
N ASN A 279 -3.59 13.79 -19.12
CA ASN A 279 -2.88 12.56 -19.50
C ASN A 279 -3.16 11.40 -18.55
N ILE A 280 -3.84 11.67 -17.43
CA ILE A 280 -4.19 10.67 -16.43
C ILE A 280 -5.71 10.67 -16.23
N SER A 281 -6.40 9.65 -16.73
CA SER A 281 -7.84 9.49 -16.60
C SER A 281 -8.21 8.50 -15.49
N ILE A 282 -9.43 8.63 -14.96
CA ILE A 282 -10.01 7.70 -13.97
C ILE A 282 -11.20 6.98 -14.62
N LYS A 283 -11.32 5.67 -14.37
CA LYS A 283 -12.44 4.84 -14.79
C LYS A 283 -12.86 3.92 -13.65
N ILE A 284 -14.15 3.82 -13.38
CA ILE A 284 -14.67 2.91 -12.35
C ILE A 284 -15.35 1.72 -13.03
N ARG A 285 -15.14 0.52 -12.47
CA ARG A 285 -15.73 -0.73 -12.93
C ARG A 285 -16.24 -1.57 -11.75
N PRO A 286 -17.48 -2.08 -11.80
CA PRO A 286 -18.54 -1.78 -12.76
C PRO A 286 -18.84 -0.28 -12.82
N SER A 287 -19.30 0.20 -13.97
CA SER A 287 -19.59 1.63 -14.15
C SER A 287 -20.89 2.03 -13.45
N LEU A 288 -20.86 3.15 -12.75
CA LEU A 288 -22.03 3.82 -12.20
C LEU A 288 -22.11 5.23 -12.77
N LYS A 289 -23.27 5.58 -13.36
CA LYS A 289 -23.53 6.95 -13.78
C LYS A 289 -23.92 7.77 -12.55
N ALA A 290 -23.00 8.60 -12.08
CA ALA A 290 -23.18 9.42 -10.89
C ALA A 290 -22.32 10.67 -10.98
N ASN A 291 -22.65 11.67 -10.17
CA ASN A 291 -21.82 12.85 -9.98
C ASN A 291 -20.76 12.55 -8.94
N TYR A 292 -19.51 12.45 -9.39
CA TYR A 292 -18.37 12.21 -8.52
C TYR A 292 -17.79 13.54 -8.06
N LYS A 293 -17.68 13.74 -6.74
CA LYS A 293 -17.06 14.92 -6.17
C LYS A 293 -15.54 14.83 -6.25
N VAL A 294 -14.90 15.94 -6.62
CA VAL A 294 -13.44 16.04 -6.75
C VAL A 294 -12.89 16.81 -5.56
N PHE A 295 -11.88 16.27 -4.88
CA PHE A 295 -11.25 16.89 -3.72
C PHE A 295 -9.75 17.06 -3.96
N ASP A 296 -9.17 18.16 -3.44
CA ASP A 296 -7.73 18.35 -3.38
C ASP A 296 -7.15 17.79 -2.08
N PHE A 297 -6.60 16.58 -2.15
CA PHE A 297 -6.02 15.90 -1.00
C PHE A 297 -4.68 16.49 -0.53
N SER A 298 -4.09 17.44 -1.26
CA SER A 298 -2.91 18.17 -0.80
C SER A 298 -3.24 19.40 0.02
N ASN A 299 -4.52 19.81 0.05
CA ASN A 299 -4.97 20.93 0.85
C ASN A 299 -5.30 20.44 2.28
N PRO A 300 -4.52 20.84 3.31
CA PRO A 300 -4.77 20.40 4.69
C PRO A 300 -6.11 20.88 5.24
N GLU A 301 -6.61 22.03 4.79
CA GLU A 301 -7.91 22.58 5.22
C GLU A 301 -9.04 21.72 4.66
N MET A 302 -8.93 21.28 3.40
CA MET A 302 -9.88 20.36 2.79
C MET A 302 -9.94 19.04 3.55
N ILE A 303 -8.80 18.47 3.92
CA ILE A 303 -8.73 17.24 4.72
C ILE A 303 -9.40 17.44 6.10
N ALA A 304 -9.16 18.60 6.75
CA ALA A 304 -9.78 18.91 8.03
C ALA A 304 -11.30 19.05 7.91
N GLN A 305 -11.79 19.75 6.88
CA GLN A 305 -13.23 19.89 6.60
C GLN A 305 -13.87 18.52 6.32
N MET A 306 -13.25 17.70 5.48
CA MET A 306 -13.74 16.34 5.21
C MET A 306 -13.81 15.50 6.48
N LYS A 307 -12.80 15.54 7.35
CA LYS A 307 -12.81 14.85 8.65
C LYS A 307 -14.00 15.29 9.52
N GLN A 308 -14.23 16.59 9.63
CA GLN A 308 -15.33 17.16 10.39
C GLN A 308 -16.69 16.68 9.84
N GLN A 309 -16.90 16.74 8.54
CA GLN A 309 -18.14 16.35 7.89
C GLN A 309 -18.38 14.82 7.98
N LEU A 310 -17.33 14.03 7.86
CA LEU A 310 -17.38 12.59 8.06
C LEU A 310 -17.57 12.19 9.54
N GLY A 311 -17.62 13.16 10.46
CA GLY A 311 -17.77 12.94 11.88
C GLY A 311 -16.59 12.21 12.54
N LEU A 312 -15.44 12.14 11.87
CA LEU A 312 -14.26 11.41 12.33
C LEU A 312 -13.72 12.00 13.64
N ASP A 313 -13.86 13.32 13.83
CA ASP A 313 -13.49 13.99 15.09
C ASP A 313 -14.42 13.66 16.26
N ARG A 314 -15.69 13.31 16.00
CA ARG A 314 -16.64 12.91 17.04
C ARG A 314 -16.41 11.49 17.53
N ILE A 315 -15.96 10.60 16.66
CA ILE A 315 -15.60 9.23 17.02
C ILE A 315 -14.39 9.25 17.94
N ALA A 316 -13.38 10.06 17.64
CA ALA A 316 -12.22 10.26 18.52
C ALA A 316 -12.58 10.87 19.89
N LYS A 317 -13.67 11.65 19.97
CA LYS A 317 -14.13 12.27 21.23
C LYS A 317 -15.05 11.39 22.09
N ARG A 318 -15.76 10.42 21.48
CA ARG A 318 -16.65 9.51 22.24
C ARG A 318 -15.87 8.50 23.07
N ASP A 319 -14.68 8.13 22.63
CA ASP A 319 -13.78 7.24 23.36
C ASP A 319 -12.68 8.05 24.02
N THR A 320 -13.08 8.85 25.04
CA THR A 320 -12.19 9.78 25.76
C THR A 320 -11.09 9.08 26.56
N THR A 321 -11.17 7.77 26.74
CA THR A 321 -10.17 6.99 27.46
C THR A 321 -9.07 6.41 26.57
N ALA A 322 -9.25 6.33 25.26
CA ALA A 322 -8.44 5.45 24.42
C ALA A 322 -7.46 6.15 23.48
N PHE A 323 -7.75 7.32 22.88
CA PHE A 323 -6.99 7.65 21.69
C PHE A 323 -6.59 9.11 21.49
N THR A 324 -5.53 9.49 22.19
CA THR A 324 -4.68 10.60 21.73
C THR A 324 -3.54 10.04 20.87
N PRO A 325 -2.95 10.82 19.94
CA PRO A 325 -1.74 10.40 19.21
C PRO A 325 -0.64 9.87 20.12
N THR A 326 -0.50 10.44 21.31
CA THR A 326 0.47 10.03 22.34
C THR A 326 0.15 8.62 22.89
N ASN A 327 -1.13 8.30 23.12
CA ASN A 327 -1.52 6.98 23.61
C ASN A 327 -1.32 5.90 22.54
N PHE A 328 -1.57 6.24 21.26
CA PHE A 328 -1.30 5.33 20.16
C PHE A 328 0.20 5.02 20.03
N THR A 329 1.03 6.05 20.08
CA THR A 329 2.49 5.86 20.03
C THR A 329 2.94 4.92 21.16
N LYS A 330 2.50 5.15 22.39
CA LYS A 330 2.82 4.27 23.54
C LYS A 330 2.32 2.83 23.35
N TYR A 331 1.09 2.68 22.84
CA TYR A 331 0.53 1.36 22.53
C TYR A 331 1.38 0.63 21.48
N LEU A 332 1.71 1.30 20.40
CA LEU A 332 2.52 0.75 19.31
C LEU A 332 3.92 0.35 19.79
N GLU A 333 4.57 1.21 20.60
CA GLU A 333 5.84 0.92 21.24
C GLU A 333 5.77 -0.33 22.12
N LYS A 334 4.74 -0.43 22.99
CA LYS A 334 4.53 -1.59 23.87
C LYS A 334 4.37 -2.88 23.06
N LYS A 335 3.56 -2.87 21.99
CA LYS A 335 3.32 -4.03 21.14
C LYS A 335 4.59 -4.45 20.38
N LEU A 336 5.27 -3.52 19.72
CA LEU A 336 6.50 -3.82 18.98
C LEU A 336 7.62 -4.30 19.90
N THR A 337 7.76 -3.69 21.07
CA THR A 337 8.74 -4.09 22.09
C THR A 337 8.46 -5.52 22.58
N LYS A 338 7.20 -5.89 22.84
CA LYS A 338 6.81 -7.25 23.25
C LYS A 338 7.20 -8.27 22.17
N ILE A 339 6.92 -7.99 20.88
CA ILE A 339 7.28 -8.85 19.75
C ILE A 339 8.79 -9.02 19.66
N ILE A 340 9.55 -7.92 19.72
CA ILE A 340 11.01 -7.92 19.61
C ILE A 340 11.65 -8.70 20.75
N ILE A 341 11.25 -8.47 22.01
CA ILE A 341 11.79 -9.18 23.18
C ILE A 341 11.52 -10.69 23.09
N THR A 342 10.29 -11.06 22.71
CA THR A 342 9.92 -12.48 22.58
C THR A 342 10.71 -13.14 21.47
N ALA A 343 10.79 -12.51 20.29
CA ALA A 343 11.55 -13.06 19.17
C ALA A 343 13.07 -13.11 19.45
N ALA A 344 13.61 -12.15 20.22
CA ALA A 344 15.02 -12.15 20.60
C ALA A 344 15.39 -13.39 21.43
N LYS A 345 14.52 -13.81 22.36
CA LYS A 345 14.71 -15.04 23.13
C LYS A 345 14.71 -16.28 22.24
N ASP A 346 13.80 -16.31 21.25
CA ASP A 346 13.66 -17.44 20.33
C ASP A 346 14.83 -17.50 19.32
N THR A 347 15.40 -16.37 18.93
CA THR A 347 16.49 -16.32 17.93
C THR A 347 17.66 -17.22 18.28
N LEU A 348 17.94 -17.41 19.57
CA LEU A 348 19.01 -18.28 20.06
C LEU A 348 18.61 -19.76 20.08
N LYS A 349 17.37 -20.07 20.52
CA LYS A 349 16.89 -21.43 20.76
C LYS A 349 16.16 -22.05 19.56
N ASN A 350 15.34 -21.26 18.92
CA ASN A 350 14.52 -21.67 17.76
C ASN A 350 14.38 -20.50 16.76
N PRO A 351 15.38 -20.29 15.87
CA PRO A 351 15.36 -19.20 14.90
C PRO A 351 14.13 -19.17 14.00
N GLN A 352 13.54 -20.33 13.68
CA GLN A 352 12.32 -20.40 12.88
C GLN A 352 11.13 -19.76 13.60
N LEU A 353 11.00 -20.01 14.91
CA LEU A 353 9.94 -19.40 15.71
C LEU A 353 10.10 -17.88 15.78
N ALA A 354 11.36 -17.39 15.90
CA ALA A 354 11.64 -15.96 15.83
C ALA A 354 11.22 -15.35 14.48
N ILE A 355 11.54 -16.01 13.36
CA ILE A 355 11.12 -15.59 12.03
C ILE A 355 9.59 -15.52 11.94
N ASN A 356 8.88 -16.57 12.37
CA ASN A 356 7.42 -16.63 12.31
C ASN A 356 6.76 -15.49 13.11
N LYS A 357 7.35 -15.09 14.25
CA LYS A 357 6.84 -13.96 15.06
C LYS A 357 7.16 -12.59 14.47
N LEU A 358 8.32 -12.43 13.84
CA LEU A 358 8.77 -11.12 13.33
C LEU A 358 8.23 -10.82 11.92
N LYS A 359 8.24 -11.84 11.04
CA LYS A 359 8.01 -11.67 9.61
C LYS A 359 6.70 -10.98 9.28
N PRO A 360 5.53 -11.34 9.85
CA PRO A 360 4.27 -10.66 9.53
C PRO A 360 4.30 -9.17 9.87
N THR A 361 4.76 -8.80 11.06
CA THR A 361 4.88 -7.39 11.50
C THR A 361 5.93 -6.64 10.69
N TYR A 362 7.05 -7.32 10.33
CA TYR A 362 8.09 -6.77 9.48
C TYR A 362 7.59 -6.49 8.07
N GLU A 363 6.85 -7.41 7.46
CA GLU A 363 6.27 -7.23 6.11
C GLU A 363 5.22 -6.12 6.06
N GLN A 364 4.47 -5.93 7.15
CA GLN A 364 3.53 -4.81 7.30
C GLN A 364 4.21 -3.47 7.55
N LYS A 365 5.53 -3.42 7.83
CA LYS A 365 6.26 -2.18 8.10
C LYS A 365 5.60 -1.33 9.19
N ILE A 366 5.17 -1.96 10.27
CA ILE A 366 4.32 -1.32 11.31
C ILE A 366 4.97 -0.04 11.89
N TRP A 367 6.29 0.06 11.95
CA TRP A 367 7.01 1.25 12.41
C TRP A 367 6.74 2.51 11.56
N LEU A 368 6.25 2.36 10.33
CA LEU A 368 5.87 3.52 9.49
C LEU A 368 4.65 4.28 10.03
N GLN A 369 3.96 3.74 11.03
CA GLN A 369 2.89 4.43 11.74
C GLN A 369 3.40 5.42 12.82
N PHE A 370 4.68 5.42 13.13
CA PHE A 370 5.25 6.45 14.00
C PHE A 370 5.44 7.77 13.24
N ASP A 371 4.85 8.84 13.75
CA ASP A 371 5.12 10.20 13.26
C ASP A 371 6.54 10.67 13.63
N ASN A 372 7.10 10.10 14.70
CA ASN A 372 8.45 10.41 15.17
C ASN A 372 9.50 9.58 14.42
N ASP A 373 10.37 10.25 13.69
CA ASP A 373 11.43 9.64 12.89
C ASP A 373 12.41 8.81 13.72
N SER A 374 12.75 9.24 14.94
CA SER A 374 13.66 8.51 15.81
C SER A 374 13.07 7.15 16.23
N LEU A 375 11.78 7.13 16.58
CA LEU A 375 11.08 5.89 16.92
C LEU A 375 10.95 5.00 15.68
N ARG A 376 10.55 5.57 14.54
CA ARG A 376 10.46 4.83 13.28
C ARG A 376 11.78 4.14 12.95
N ASN A 377 12.89 4.86 12.98
CA ASN A 377 14.22 4.33 12.69
C ASN A 377 14.66 3.29 13.73
N LEU A 378 14.39 3.52 15.02
CA LEU A 378 14.71 2.60 16.10
C LEU A 378 14.05 1.23 15.89
N TYR A 379 12.73 1.23 15.61
CA TYR A 379 11.97 -0.01 15.47
C TYR A 379 12.22 -0.69 14.13
N SER A 380 12.38 0.06 13.04
CA SER A 380 12.83 -0.47 11.74
C SER A 380 14.18 -1.20 11.89
N LYS A 381 15.15 -0.57 12.54
CA LYS A 381 16.46 -1.17 12.78
C LYS A 381 16.38 -2.42 13.64
N LYS A 382 15.72 -2.36 14.81
CA LYS A 382 15.60 -3.50 15.73
C LYS A 382 14.95 -4.73 15.08
N MET A 383 13.87 -4.50 14.33
CA MET A 383 13.15 -5.57 13.63
C MET A 383 14.01 -6.18 12.51
N SER A 384 14.67 -5.34 11.71
CA SER A 384 15.54 -5.77 10.61
C SER A 384 16.76 -6.55 11.12
N ASP A 385 17.45 -6.03 12.13
CA ASP A 385 18.64 -6.69 12.70
C ASP A 385 18.30 -8.06 13.32
N LEU A 386 17.15 -8.16 13.99
CA LEU A 386 16.74 -9.39 14.63
C LEU A 386 16.30 -10.44 13.62
N LEU A 387 15.52 -10.03 12.62
CA LEU A 387 15.06 -10.92 11.54
C LEU A 387 16.27 -11.41 10.70
N GLN A 388 17.21 -10.53 10.38
CA GLN A 388 18.44 -10.89 9.68
C GLN A 388 19.24 -11.94 10.47
N ARG A 389 19.44 -11.72 11.79
CA ARG A 389 20.14 -12.69 12.66
C ARG A 389 19.43 -14.04 12.70
N ALA A 390 18.10 -14.07 12.75
CA ALA A 390 17.32 -15.29 12.73
C ALA A 390 17.51 -16.07 11.42
N TYR A 391 17.51 -15.41 10.27
CA TYR A 391 17.82 -16.05 8.98
C TYR A 391 19.25 -16.57 8.90
N LEU A 392 20.24 -15.79 9.35
CA LEU A 392 21.66 -16.23 9.36
C LEU A 392 21.86 -17.49 10.21
N ARG A 393 21.21 -17.58 11.38
CA ARG A 393 21.26 -18.77 12.22
C ARG A 393 20.64 -20.02 11.56
N ARG A 394 19.70 -19.81 10.64
CA ARG A 394 19.15 -20.87 9.78
C ARG A 394 20.00 -21.15 8.54
N LYS A 395 21.13 -20.49 8.37
CA LYS A 395 21.96 -20.54 7.16
C LYS A 395 21.23 -20.04 5.90
N ASP A 396 20.14 -19.28 6.05
CA ASP A 396 19.42 -18.62 4.96
C ASP A 396 20.02 -17.21 4.70
N THR A 397 21.19 -17.22 4.09
CA THR A 397 21.92 -15.98 3.75
C THR A 397 21.19 -15.13 2.74
N LEU A 398 20.41 -15.74 1.83
CA LEU A 398 19.63 -15.02 0.82
C LEU A 398 18.56 -14.15 1.45
N SER A 399 17.74 -14.72 2.36
CA SER A 399 16.73 -13.96 3.08
C SER A 399 17.33 -12.91 4.00
N ALA A 400 18.44 -13.22 4.68
CA ALA A 400 19.16 -12.27 5.51
C ALA A 400 19.64 -11.04 4.71
N ASN A 401 20.21 -11.26 3.53
CA ASN A 401 20.68 -10.21 2.64
C ASN A 401 19.52 -9.38 2.08
N ARG A 402 18.36 -10.00 1.77
CA ARG A 402 17.14 -9.28 1.35
C ARG A 402 16.64 -8.34 2.45
N VAL A 403 16.61 -8.78 3.71
CA VAL A 403 16.22 -7.94 4.85
C VAL A 403 17.17 -6.76 5.00
N LYS A 404 18.49 -7.00 4.91
CA LYS A 404 19.52 -5.94 4.99
C LYS A 404 19.35 -4.92 3.86
N ALA A 405 19.20 -5.38 2.63
CA ALA A 405 19.06 -4.50 1.46
C ALA A 405 17.78 -3.66 1.54
N ALA A 406 16.65 -4.27 1.96
CA ALA A 406 15.40 -3.56 2.16
C ALA A 406 15.50 -2.48 3.25
N TYR A 407 16.20 -2.77 4.37
CA TYR A 407 16.43 -1.78 5.42
C TYR A 407 17.26 -0.60 4.90
N ILE A 408 18.35 -0.85 4.18
CA ILE A 408 19.21 0.20 3.62
C ILE A 408 18.39 1.07 2.65
N ALA A 409 17.65 0.45 1.72
CA ALA A 409 16.84 1.18 0.74
C ALA A 409 15.76 2.04 1.42
N GLU A 410 15.13 1.54 2.51
CA GLU A 410 14.18 2.30 3.31
C GLU A 410 14.84 3.52 3.98
N GLN A 411 16.03 3.35 4.58
CA GLN A 411 16.75 4.45 5.23
C GLN A 411 17.17 5.52 4.21
N ASP A 412 17.73 5.12 3.07
CA ASP A 412 18.15 6.02 2.00
C ASP A 412 16.96 6.84 1.48
N LEU A 413 15.79 6.20 1.31
CA LEU A 413 14.57 6.84 0.89
C LEU A 413 14.16 7.96 1.87
N PHE A 414 14.07 7.68 3.17
CA PHE A 414 13.66 8.66 4.17
C PHE A 414 14.69 9.77 4.40
N ILE A 415 15.98 9.48 4.26
CA ILE A 415 17.04 10.50 4.32
C ILE A 415 16.92 11.45 3.12
N LYS A 416 16.77 10.92 1.91
CA LYS A 416 16.71 11.72 0.68
C LYS A 416 15.42 12.52 0.57
N SER A 417 14.31 12.04 1.13
CA SER A 417 13.05 12.79 1.15
C SER A 417 13.12 14.07 1.98
N LYS A 418 14.06 14.18 2.93
CA LYS A 418 14.26 15.36 3.78
C LYS A 418 15.18 16.43 3.19
N VAL A 419 15.97 16.09 2.19
CA VAL A 419 16.93 16.98 1.54
C VAL A 419 16.25 17.84 0.46
N ARG A 420 14.96 17.75 0.36
CA ARG A 420 14.06 18.58 -0.46
C ARG A 420 13.51 19.74 0.34
#